data_6174e72208bace8c47b4591aa13a981f
#
_entry.id   6174e72208bace8c47b4591aa13a981f
#
_cell.length_a   1.000
_cell.length_b   1.000
_cell.length_c   1.000
_cell.angle_alpha   90.00
_cell.angle_beta   90.00
_cell.angle_gamma   90.00
#
_symmetry.space_group_name_H-M   'P 1'
#
loop_
_entity.id
_entity.type
_entity.pdbx_description
1 polymer ?
#
loop_
_entity_poly.entity_id
_entity_poly.type
_entity_poly.pdbx_seq_one_letter_code
_entity_poly.pdbx_strand_id
1 'polypeptide(L)'
;MEYNVKKDRLRFTKNKLSANLILLAIVANALYFVSIYSSDVGSYYYKIFIGASVVYNLVFMLAAFLSSEGSKSYKIGYSYVSIILGILQIVRIFYIPMNALNEPTPVVDSEIPTVMAGGQFWYVAVCLCISAALLILAGVIGIIKTTALSSYQAELDKEQEGARQ
;
A
#
# COMPACT_ATOMS: atom_id res chain seq x y z
N MET A 1 -19.31 36.97 4.34
CA MET A 1 -17.85 36.98 4.63
C MET A 1 -17.40 35.67 5.28
N GLU A 2 -18.13 35.14 6.25
CA GLU A 2 -17.81 33.91 7.00
C GLU A 2 -17.78 32.64 6.13
N TYR A 3 -18.69 32.51 5.16
CA TYR A 3 -18.73 31.38 4.21
C TYR A 3 -17.42 31.27 3.40
N ASN A 4 -16.93 32.35 2.82
CA ASN A 4 -15.71 32.33 2.03
C ASN A 4 -14.49 31.92 2.88
N VAL A 5 -14.45 32.37 4.13
CA VAL A 5 -13.38 31.99 5.08
C VAL A 5 -13.44 30.51 5.43
N LYS A 6 -14.65 29.93 5.64
CA LYS A 6 -14.83 28.50 5.89
C LYS A 6 -14.41 27.68 4.66
N LYS A 7 -14.83 28.08 3.46
CA LYS A 7 -14.50 27.41 2.19
C LYS A 7 -12.99 27.46 1.89
N ASP A 8 -12.33 28.57 2.16
CA ASP A 8 -10.88 28.68 1.98
C ASP A 8 -10.11 27.81 2.98
N ARG A 9 -10.54 27.69 4.22
CA ARG A 9 -9.93 26.77 5.20
C ARG A 9 -10.00 25.31 4.75
N LEU A 10 -11.09 24.88 4.12
CA LEU A 10 -11.24 23.52 3.61
C LEU A 10 -10.23 23.19 2.51
N ARG A 11 -9.83 24.16 1.69
CA ARG A 11 -8.79 23.98 0.64
C ARG A 11 -7.42 23.57 1.20
N PHE A 12 -7.09 24.01 2.42
CA PHE A 12 -5.81 23.72 3.07
C PHE A 12 -5.86 22.50 3.99
N THR A 13 -7.05 21.92 4.18
CA THR A 13 -7.19 20.70 4.98
C THR A 13 -6.57 19.51 4.26
N LYS A 14 -5.75 18.72 4.96
CA LYS A 14 -5.05 17.56 4.40
C LYS A 14 -5.25 16.32 5.26
N ASN A 15 -5.53 15.19 4.61
CA ASN A 15 -5.61 13.90 5.29
C ASN A 15 -4.22 13.29 5.51
N LYS A 16 -3.47 13.84 6.47
CA LYS A 16 -2.11 13.38 6.80
C LYS A 16 -2.09 11.96 7.35
N LEU A 17 -3.15 11.54 8.07
CA LEU A 17 -3.18 10.22 8.69
C LEU A 17 -3.17 9.10 7.65
N SER A 18 -4.09 9.14 6.68
CA SER A 18 -4.12 8.15 5.60
C SER A 18 -2.81 8.14 4.80
N ALA A 19 -2.27 9.32 4.47
CA ALA A 19 -1.00 9.43 3.76
C ALA A 19 0.16 8.79 4.52
N ASN A 20 0.29 9.06 5.82
CA ASN A 20 1.36 8.50 6.65
C ASN A 20 1.25 6.99 6.80
N LEU A 21 0.03 6.44 6.92
CA LEU A 21 -0.17 4.98 6.96
C LEU A 21 0.30 4.32 5.66
N ILE A 22 0.03 4.92 4.50
CA ILE A 22 0.51 4.41 3.21
C ILE A 22 2.04 4.48 3.15
N LEU A 23 2.67 5.54 3.63
CA LEU A 23 4.13 5.65 3.67
C LEU A 23 4.76 4.57 4.58
N LEU A 24 4.15 4.29 5.73
CA LEU A 24 4.58 3.18 6.61
C LEU A 24 4.41 1.82 5.92
N ALA A 25 3.35 1.64 5.13
CA ALA A 25 3.17 0.42 4.34
C ALA A 25 4.26 0.24 3.28
N ILE A 26 4.71 1.34 2.66
CA ILE A 26 5.85 1.31 1.72
C ILE A 26 7.14 0.89 2.45
N VAL A 27 7.38 1.38 3.66
CA VAL A 27 8.55 0.97 4.47
C VAL A 27 8.49 -0.53 4.79
N ALA A 28 7.33 -1.05 5.22
CA ALA A 28 7.15 -2.48 5.47
C ALA A 28 7.39 -3.33 4.21
N ASN A 29 6.92 -2.85 3.04
CA ASN A 29 7.19 -3.51 1.76
C ASN A 29 8.67 -3.42 1.35
N ALA A 30 9.37 -2.33 1.67
CA ALA A 30 10.80 -2.21 1.41
C ALA A 30 11.62 -3.20 2.28
N LEU A 31 11.24 -3.41 3.54
CA LEU A 31 11.86 -4.42 4.41
C LEU A 31 11.66 -5.83 3.87
N TYR A 32 10.46 -6.15 3.38
CA TYR A 32 10.20 -7.40 2.65
C TYR A 32 11.15 -7.54 1.45
N PHE A 33 11.24 -6.51 0.61
CA PHE A 33 12.06 -6.51 -0.60
C PHE A 33 13.55 -6.75 -0.28
N VAL A 34 14.09 -6.01 0.69
CA VAL A 34 15.49 -6.19 1.13
C VAL A 34 15.74 -7.59 1.64
N SER A 35 14.83 -8.16 2.45
CA SER A 35 14.98 -9.53 2.97
C SER A 35 15.04 -10.57 1.87
N ILE A 36 14.22 -10.45 0.83
CA ILE A 36 14.23 -11.41 -0.28
C ILE A 36 15.48 -11.27 -1.14
N TYR A 37 15.91 -10.04 -1.44
CA TYR A 37 17.05 -9.83 -2.34
C TYR A 37 18.42 -9.91 -1.66
N SER A 38 18.47 -9.85 -0.34
CA SER A 38 19.72 -10.06 0.41
C SER A 38 20.02 -11.52 0.73
N SER A 39 19.11 -12.43 0.43
CA SER A 39 19.25 -13.86 0.69
C SER A 39 19.16 -14.66 -0.61
N ASP A 40 19.91 -15.77 -0.70
CA ASP A 40 19.80 -16.74 -1.79
C ASP A 40 18.48 -17.53 -1.65
N VAL A 41 17.38 -16.87 -1.96
CA VAL A 41 16.07 -17.50 -1.96
C VAL A 41 15.84 -18.19 -3.28
N GLY A 42 16.35 -19.41 -3.39
CA GLY A 42 15.99 -20.40 -4.36
C GLY A 42 16.25 -20.08 -5.83
N SER A 43 16.71 -21.05 -6.54
CA SER A 43 16.94 -20.98 -7.99
C SER A 43 15.67 -20.68 -8.80
N TYR A 44 14.48 -21.01 -8.28
CA TYR A 44 13.20 -20.73 -8.91
C TYR A 44 12.90 -19.24 -8.98
N TYR A 45 13.08 -18.54 -7.86
CA TYR A 45 12.86 -17.11 -7.79
C TYR A 45 13.81 -16.34 -8.73
N TYR A 46 15.07 -16.76 -8.77
CA TYR A 46 16.08 -16.12 -9.61
C TYR A 46 15.96 -16.47 -11.11
N LYS A 47 15.50 -17.65 -11.47
CA LYS A 47 15.50 -18.07 -12.88
C LYS A 47 14.29 -17.59 -13.68
N ILE A 48 13.12 -17.48 -13.09
CA ILE A 48 11.88 -17.24 -13.84
C ILE A 48 11.24 -15.87 -13.54
N PHE A 49 11.29 -15.37 -12.31
CA PHE A 49 10.49 -14.23 -11.90
C PHE A 49 11.26 -13.03 -11.36
N ILE A 50 12.59 -13.04 -11.31
CA ILE A 50 13.32 -11.93 -10.69
C ILE A 50 13.01 -10.59 -11.34
N GLY A 51 13.05 -10.51 -12.64
CA GLY A 51 12.75 -9.28 -13.38
C GLY A 51 11.30 -8.83 -13.18
N ALA A 52 10.36 -9.75 -13.31
CA ALA A 52 8.94 -9.47 -13.11
C ALA A 52 8.63 -9.03 -11.67
N SER A 53 9.26 -9.67 -10.68
CA SER A 53 9.08 -9.31 -9.27
C SER A 53 9.68 -7.96 -8.91
N VAL A 54 10.85 -7.61 -9.46
CA VAL A 54 11.45 -6.27 -9.29
C VAL A 54 10.55 -5.21 -9.90
N VAL A 55 10.12 -5.39 -11.14
CA VAL A 55 9.23 -4.46 -11.83
C VAL A 55 7.91 -4.30 -11.07
N TYR A 56 7.29 -5.41 -10.65
CA TYR A 56 6.08 -5.38 -9.83
C TYR A 56 6.29 -4.55 -8.56
N ASN A 57 7.40 -4.76 -7.85
CA ASN A 57 7.67 -4.06 -6.61
C ASN A 57 7.89 -2.56 -6.81
N LEU A 58 8.57 -2.16 -7.90
CA LEU A 58 8.73 -0.76 -8.27
C LEU A 58 7.40 -0.11 -8.62
N VAL A 59 6.58 -0.76 -9.43
CA VAL A 59 5.24 -0.28 -9.80
C VAL A 59 4.35 -0.18 -8.56
N PHE A 60 4.40 -1.18 -7.67
CA PHE A 60 3.68 -1.16 -6.40
C PHE A 60 4.08 0.04 -5.53
N MET A 61 5.38 0.28 -5.34
CA MET A 61 5.87 1.40 -4.52
C MET A 61 5.47 2.74 -5.12
N LEU A 62 5.55 2.89 -6.44
CA LEU A 62 5.11 4.09 -7.15
C LEU A 62 3.60 4.32 -6.99
N ALA A 63 2.79 3.28 -7.19
CA ALA A 63 1.33 3.36 -7.03
C ALA A 63 0.94 3.70 -5.59
N ALA A 64 1.60 3.10 -4.59
CA ALA A 64 1.39 3.40 -3.19
C ALA A 64 1.79 4.85 -2.86
N PHE A 65 2.91 5.33 -3.36
CA PHE A 65 3.33 6.73 -3.17
C PHE A 65 2.32 7.71 -3.78
N LEU A 66 1.89 7.48 -5.03
CA LEU A 66 0.85 8.29 -5.66
C LEU A 66 -0.47 8.25 -4.88
N SER A 67 -0.82 7.08 -4.34
CA SER A 67 -2.02 6.93 -3.49
C SER A 67 -1.89 7.70 -2.18
N SER A 68 -0.70 7.79 -1.59
CA SER A 68 -0.43 8.63 -0.43
C SER A 68 -0.70 10.11 -0.71
N GLU A 69 -0.13 10.66 -1.80
CA GLU A 69 -0.34 12.06 -2.17
C GLU A 69 -1.78 12.35 -2.59
N GLY A 70 -2.42 11.42 -3.30
CA GLY A 70 -3.83 11.54 -3.68
C GLY A 70 -4.78 11.50 -2.47
N SER A 71 -4.57 10.57 -1.55
CA SER A 71 -5.36 10.45 -0.31
C SER A 71 -5.16 11.65 0.62
N LYS A 72 -3.96 12.22 0.67
CA LYS A 72 -3.65 13.47 1.39
C LYS A 72 -4.48 14.64 0.90
N SER A 73 -4.79 14.65 -0.39
CA SER A 73 -5.59 15.69 -1.06
C SER A 73 -7.08 15.36 -1.15
N TYR A 74 -7.58 14.40 -0.36
CA TYR A 74 -8.98 13.95 -0.34
C TYR A 74 -9.53 13.47 -1.68
N LYS A 75 -8.68 12.91 -2.54
CA LYS A 75 -9.12 12.29 -3.79
C LYS A 75 -9.53 10.84 -3.53
N ILE A 76 -10.83 10.56 -3.51
CA ILE A 76 -11.41 9.27 -3.14
C ILE A 76 -10.87 8.09 -3.97
N GLY A 77 -10.61 8.27 -5.25
CA GLY A 77 -10.07 7.23 -6.13
C GLY A 77 -8.76 6.62 -5.62
N TYR A 78 -7.87 7.43 -5.04
CA TYR A 78 -6.61 6.95 -4.48
C TYR A 78 -6.79 6.14 -3.19
N SER A 79 -7.86 6.39 -2.45
CA SER A 79 -8.22 5.57 -1.29
C SER A 79 -8.66 4.16 -1.72
N TYR A 80 -9.40 4.03 -2.82
CA TYR A 80 -9.74 2.73 -3.41
C TYR A 80 -8.50 2.01 -3.94
N VAL A 81 -7.60 2.72 -4.64
CA VAL A 81 -6.33 2.15 -5.10
C VAL A 81 -5.52 1.61 -3.93
N SER A 82 -5.47 2.32 -2.79
CA SER A 82 -4.79 1.86 -1.58
C SER A 82 -5.37 0.52 -1.06
N ILE A 83 -6.69 0.35 -1.06
CA ILE A 83 -7.33 -0.93 -0.67
C ILE A 83 -6.95 -2.05 -1.64
N ILE A 84 -6.99 -1.78 -2.94
CA ILE A 84 -6.62 -2.77 -3.97
C ILE A 84 -5.17 -3.20 -3.79
N LEU A 85 -4.25 -2.25 -3.57
CA LEU A 85 -2.84 -2.55 -3.30
C LEU A 85 -2.67 -3.39 -2.04
N GLY A 86 -3.46 -3.14 -0.99
CA GLY A 86 -3.46 -3.95 0.23
C GLY A 86 -3.89 -5.40 -0.02
N ILE A 87 -4.94 -5.61 -0.82
CA ILE A 87 -5.39 -6.95 -1.22
C ILE A 87 -4.32 -7.66 -2.06
N LEU A 88 -3.69 -6.95 -3.00
CA LEU A 88 -2.60 -7.50 -3.81
C LEU A 88 -1.39 -7.93 -2.97
N GLN A 89 -1.09 -7.25 -1.85
CA GLN A 89 -0.04 -7.70 -0.92
C GLN A 89 -0.38 -9.04 -0.25
N ILE A 90 -1.66 -9.26 0.10
CA ILE A 90 -2.09 -10.55 0.66
C ILE A 90 -1.94 -11.66 -0.39
N VAL A 91 -2.39 -11.42 -1.61
CA VAL A 91 -2.24 -12.40 -2.72
C VAL A 91 -0.77 -12.72 -2.96
N ARG A 92 0.10 -11.73 -2.85
CA ARG A 92 1.55 -11.90 -3.04
C ARG A 92 2.18 -12.87 -2.03
N ILE A 93 1.66 -12.99 -0.81
CA ILE A 93 2.16 -13.93 0.20
C ILE A 93 2.07 -15.38 -0.32
N PHE A 94 0.96 -15.71 -0.98
CA PHE A 94 0.75 -17.05 -1.51
C PHE A 94 1.57 -17.33 -2.77
N TYR A 95 1.87 -16.30 -3.57
CA TYR A 95 2.53 -16.48 -4.86
C TYR A 95 4.06 -16.57 -4.77
N ILE A 96 4.69 -15.79 -3.92
CA ILE A 96 6.15 -15.70 -3.87
C ILE A 96 6.72 -16.43 -2.65
N PRO A 97 6.45 -16.01 -1.40
CA PRO A 97 7.06 -16.65 -0.23
C PRO A 97 6.63 -18.12 -0.07
N MET A 98 5.38 -18.42 -0.34
CA MET A 98 4.84 -19.77 -0.15
C MET A 98 5.41 -20.76 -1.18
N ASN A 99 5.57 -20.33 -2.44
CA ASN A 99 6.21 -21.14 -3.45
C ASN A 99 7.70 -21.36 -3.14
N ALA A 100 8.41 -20.31 -2.72
CA ALA A 100 9.81 -20.42 -2.33
C ALA A 100 10.04 -21.33 -1.11
N LEU A 101 9.06 -21.46 -0.21
CA LEU A 101 9.11 -22.38 0.92
C LEU A 101 8.89 -23.83 0.49
N ASN A 102 8.01 -24.08 -0.47
CA ASN A 102 7.54 -25.41 -0.86
C ASN A 102 8.31 -26.03 -2.02
N GLU A 103 9.23 -25.31 -2.64
CA GLU A 103 9.98 -25.85 -3.77
C GLU A 103 10.96 -26.94 -3.33
N PRO A 104 10.95 -28.10 -4.03
CA PRO A 104 11.97 -29.09 -3.80
C PRO A 104 13.33 -28.53 -4.24
N THR A 105 14.34 -28.70 -3.37
CA THR A 105 15.72 -28.31 -3.69
C THR A 105 16.14 -28.90 -5.04
N PRO A 106 16.52 -28.10 -6.04
CA PRO A 106 17.15 -28.65 -7.22
C PRO A 106 18.47 -29.31 -6.78
N VAL A 107 18.52 -30.58 -6.99
CA VAL A 107 19.71 -31.38 -6.76
C VAL A 107 20.81 -30.87 -7.66
N VAL A 108 22.03 -30.92 -7.17
CA VAL A 108 23.30 -30.91 -7.89
C VAL A 108 24.04 -29.56 -7.85
N ASP A 109 25.16 -29.61 -7.17
CA ASP A 109 26.35 -28.74 -7.24
C ASP A 109 26.29 -27.31 -6.69
N SER A 110 25.27 -26.88 -5.98
CA SER A 110 25.38 -25.66 -5.20
C SER A 110 25.47 -25.96 -3.70
N GLU A 111 26.55 -25.55 -3.07
CA GLU A 111 26.76 -25.60 -1.61
C GLU A 111 25.74 -24.70 -0.84
N ILE A 112 24.85 -24.01 -1.54
CA ILE A 112 23.93 -23.03 -1.00
C ILE A 112 22.51 -23.60 -0.97
N PRO A 113 21.85 -23.64 0.19
CA PRO A 113 20.47 -24.11 0.27
C PRO A 113 19.54 -23.19 -0.53
N THR A 114 18.85 -23.76 -1.50
CA THR A 114 17.97 -23.05 -2.43
C THR A 114 16.55 -22.88 -1.92
N VAL A 115 16.25 -23.28 -0.70
CA VAL A 115 14.93 -23.21 -0.08
C VAL A 115 14.90 -22.08 0.95
N MET A 116 13.82 -21.30 0.97
CA MET A 116 13.62 -20.27 1.97
C MET A 116 13.56 -20.88 3.38
N ALA A 117 14.38 -20.37 4.30
CA ALA A 117 14.32 -20.79 5.70
C ALA A 117 12.96 -20.41 6.31
N GLY A 118 12.40 -21.29 7.16
CA GLY A 118 11.11 -21.04 7.80
C GLY A 118 11.04 -19.73 8.58
N GLY A 119 12.13 -19.33 9.25
CA GLY A 119 12.22 -18.04 9.95
C GLY A 119 12.16 -16.85 8.99
N GLN A 120 12.77 -16.94 7.82
CA GLN A 120 12.71 -15.91 6.79
C GLN A 120 11.31 -15.82 6.17
N PHE A 121 10.65 -16.96 5.95
CA PHE A 121 9.26 -16.98 5.48
C PHE A 121 8.35 -16.18 6.42
N TRP A 122 8.44 -16.46 7.73
CA TRP A 122 7.63 -15.73 8.71
C TRP A 122 7.92 -14.23 8.73
N TYR A 123 9.19 -13.84 8.69
CA TYR A 123 9.57 -12.43 8.61
C TYR A 123 8.96 -11.74 7.39
N VAL A 124 9.11 -12.35 6.23
CA VAL A 124 8.59 -11.84 4.95
C VAL A 124 7.07 -11.76 4.96
N ALA A 125 6.38 -12.82 5.43
CA ALA A 125 4.93 -12.85 5.53
C ALA A 125 4.40 -11.78 6.49
N VAL A 126 5.03 -11.57 7.64
CA VAL A 126 4.67 -10.53 8.60
C VAL A 126 4.84 -9.13 7.98
N CYS A 127 5.95 -8.86 7.29
CA CYS A 127 6.16 -7.58 6.62
C CYS A 127 5.05 -7.29 5.57
N LEU A 128 4.68 -8.30 4.77
CA LEU A 128 3.61 -8.17 3.79
C LEU A 128 2.22 -7.99 4.44
N CYS A 129 1.94 -8.73 5.52
CA CYS A 129 0.70 -8.57 6.28
C CYS A 129 0.58 -7.18 6.90
N ILE A 130 1.66 -6.65 7.49
CA ILE A 130 1.69 -5.28 8.04
C ILE A 130 1.46 -4.27 6.92
N SER A 131 2.15 -4.41 5.78
CA SER A 131 1.96 -3.54 4.62
C SER A 131 0.51 -3.57 4.13
N ALA A 132 -0.09 -4.77 3.99
CA ALA A 132 -1.48 -4.94 3.57
C ALA A 132 -2.47 -4.28 4.55
N ALA A 133 -2.32 -4.54 5.85
CA ALA A 133 -3.18 -3.97 6.88
C ALA A 133 -3.12 -2.44 6.88
N LEU A 134 -1.92 -1.86 6.80
CA LEU A 134 -1.73 -0.41 6.76
C LEU A 134 -2.37 0.23 5.52
N LEU A 135 -2.25 -0.41 4.34
CA LEU A 135 -2.87 0.07 3.10
C LEU A 135 -4.40 0.03 3.15
N ILE A 136 -4.96 -1.06 3.66
CA ILE A 136 -6.42 -1.20 3.79
C ILE A 136 -6.96 -0.18 4.80
N LEU A 137 -6.33 -0.06 5.97
CA LEU A 137 -6.72 0.93 6.98
C LEU A 137 -6.62 2.36 6.42
N ALA A 138 -5.54 2.69 5.72
CA ALA A 138 -5.35 3.99 5.10
C ALA A 138 -6.44 4.28 4.07
N GLY A 139 -6.80 3.30 3.25
CA GLY A 139 -7.87 3.42 2.26
C GLY A 139 -9.24 3.65 2.90
N VAL A 140 -9.59 2.86 3.93
CA VAL A 140 -10.86 3.02 4.67
C VAL A 140 -10.94 4.40 5.34
N ILE A 141 -9.89 4.82 6.05
CA ILE A 141 -9.83 6.16 6.67
C ILE A 141 -9.90 7.25 5.59
N GLY A 142 -9.26 7.03 4.46
CA GLY A 142 -9.29 7.94 3.32
C GLY A 142 -10.71 8.13 2.79
N ILE A 143 -11.47 7.05 2.59
CA ILE A 143 -12.88 7.10 2.15
C ILE A 143 -13.74 7.84 3.17
N ILE A 144 -13.69 7.43 4.44
CA ILE A 144 -14.51 8.04 5.51
C ILE A 144 -14.28 9.55 5.59
N LYS A 145 -13.02 9.97 5.63
CA LYS A 145 -12.68 11.40 5.74
C LYS A 145 -13.02 12.19 4.48
N THR A 146 -12.87 11.60 3.30
CA THR A 146 -13.21 12.27 2.04
C THR A 146 -14.71 12.44 1.92
N THR A 147 -15.51 11.42 2.30
CA THR A 147 -16.97 11.50 2.27
C THR A 147 -17.47 12.52 3.28
N ALA A 148 -16.94 12.54 4.51
CA ALA A 148 -17.30 13.52 5.52
C ALA A 148 -16.99 14.96 5.06
N LEU A 149 -15.84 15.18 4.41
CA LEU A 149 -15.49 16.49 3.88
C LEU A 149 -16.44 16.92 2.76
N SER A 150 -16.78 16.00 1.85
CA SER A 150 -17.71 16.26 0.75
C SER A 150 -19.12 16.61 1.26
N SER A 151 -19.63 15.89 2.28
CA SER A 151 -20.92 16.18 2.89
C SER A 151 -20.93 17.56 3.53
N TYR A 152 -19.89 17.91 4.27
CA TYR A 152 -19.76 19.23 4.89
C TYR A 152 -19.70 20.37 3.86
N GLN A 153 -19.02 20.16 2.72
CA GLN A 153 -19.01 21.13 1.63
C GLN A 153 -20.39 21.32 1.03
N ALA A 154 -21.14 20.24 0.82
CA ALA A 154 -22.49 20.28 0.28
C ALA A 154 -23.48 21.01 1.22
N GLU A 155 -23.34 20.87 2.54
CA GLU A 155 -24.12 21.61 3.52
C GLU A 155 -23.83 23.13 3.46
N LEU A 156 -22.57 23.51 3.42
CA LEU A 156 -22.17 24.90 3.31
C LEU A 156 -22.69 25.56 2.02
N ASP A 157 -22.66 24.84 0.89
CA ASP A 157 -23.16 25.36 -0.39
C ASP A 157 -24.70 25.56 -0.33
N LYS A 158 -25.46 24.65 0.32
CA LYS A 158 -26.91 24.79 0.53
C LYS A 158 -27.26 25.98 1.44
N GLU A 159 -26.52 26.18 2.54
CA GLU A 159 -26.71 27.33 3.43
C GLU A 159 -26.53 28.65 2.67
N GLN A 160 -25.59 28.70 1.76
CA GLN A 160 -25.35 29.90 0.95
C GLN A 160 -26.47 30.15 -0.07
N GLU A 161 -27.01 29.10 -0.69
CA GLU A 161 -28.13 29.22 -1.63
C GLU A 161 -29.40 29.71 -0.90
N GLY A 162 -29.69 29.16 0.28
CA GLY A 162 -30.83 29.60 1.12
C GLY A 162 -30.72 31.05 1.61
N ALA A 163 -29.50 31.54 1.84
CA ALA A 163 -29.27 32.93 2.25
C ALA A 163 -29.35 33.95 1.09
N ARG A 164 -29.42 33.48 -0.15
CA ARG A 164 -29.55 34.34 -1.36
C ARG A 164 -30.98 34.47 -1.86
N GLN A 165 -31.91 33.62 -1.38
CA GLN A 165 -33.36 33.73 -1.61
C GLN A 165 -34.02 34.62 -0.57
#